data_b2615bbab39c2a8437a3952c37b422b7
#
_entry.id   b2615bbab39c2a8437a3952c37b422b7
#
_cell.length_a   1.000
_cell.length_b   1.000
_cell.length_c   1.000
_cell.angle_alpha   90.00
_cell.angle_beta   90.00
_cell.angle_gamma   90.00
#
_symmetry.space_group_name_H-M   'P 1'
#
loop_
_entity.id
_entity.type
_entity.pdbx_description
1 polymer ?
#
loop_
_entity_poly.entity_id
_entity_poly.type
_entity_poly.pdbx_seq_one_letter_code
_entity_poly.pdbx_strand_id
1 'polypeptide(L)'
;FLTLPEGVKENFYWIQMYKLASATRADRALIDCTGPWLTKTPWPNAWWNLNVQLTYWPLNASDRLDLAASLENALYNNVEQLRKNIPEAYRHDALGLGRTSNFYCATEPVGIPGVSKTAEVGLLTWACHNLWLIYRHKMDDALLRDKLFPLLKGAVNYYLHFLQKEEDGKLHLPATYSPEYGSAEDCNFDLSLLRWGCLTLIQSAERLKIDDPLLPKWKTVLEELTPYPMDENGLFIGRNTPYAFSHRHYSHLLAAYPLYTLNKEHPEDVDLIERSLHFWQSKTGAHQGYSLTGASSISSALGKGNDALVYLNKLFGRFLSVNTLYRESGPVIETPLSGAQSIHDMLLQSWGGKIRVFPAVPDAWQDVAFDGLRTEGAFKVSANRKAGKTEFIQVKSLAGEPCILVTDIARPFFKGKRHLEVKQLGEHTYQVDLQKGEEMLV
;
A
#
# COMPACT_ATOMS: atom_id res chain seq x y z
N PHE A 1 -20.34 2.81 -7.07
CA PHE A 1 -21.24 3.59 -6.19
C PHE A 1 -20.77 3.52 -4.75
N LEU A 2 -20.90 4.63 -3.99
CA LEU A 2 -20.54 4.72 -2.58
C LEU A 2 -21.48 5.71 -1.90
N THR A 3 -22.08 5.30 -0.80
CA THR A 3 -22.93 6.15 0.04
C THR A 3 -22.41 6.18 1.46
N LEU A 4 -22.21 7.37 1.99
CA LEU A 4 -21.81 7.61 3.36
C LEU A 4 -22.86 8.49 4.07
N PRO A 5 -23.04 8.36 5.39
CA PRO A 5 -23.98 9.22 6.12
C PRO A 5 -23.55 10.69 6.16
N GLU A 6 -22.27 10.96 5.93
CA GLU A 6 -21.70 12.29 5.86
C GLU A 6 -21.52 12.76 4.42
N GLY A 7 -22.50 13.49 3.86
CA GLY A 7 -22.49 13.97 2.48
C GLY A 7 -21.22 14.74 2.08
N VAL A 8 -20.56 15.41 3.03
CA VAL A 8 -19.28 16.11 2.77
C VAL A 8 -18.17 15.11 2.41
N LYS A 9 -18.09 13.96 3.08
CA LYS A 9 -17.09 12.93 2.81
C LYS A 9 -17.42 12.13 1.55
N GLU A 10 -18.69 11.88 1.30
CA GLU A 10 -19.16 11.28 0.04
C GLU A 10 -18.82 12.16 -1.16
N ASN A 11 -19.18 13.45 -1.10
CA ASN A 11 -18.82 14.41 -2.15
C ASN A 11 -17.31 14.56 -2.34
N PHE A 12 -16.55 14.59 -1.24
CA PHE A 12 -15.09 14.59 -1.28
C PHE A 12 -14.56 13.39 -2.07
N TYR A 13 -15.02 12.18 -1.74
CA TYR A 13 -14.60 10.96 -2.44
C TYR A 13 -14.82 11.07 -3.95
N TRP A 14 -16.01 11.48 -4.39
CA TRP A 14 -16.33 11.59 -5.81
C TRP A 14 -15.52 12.68 -6.51
N ILE A 15 -15.24 13.78 -5.84
CA ILE A 15 -14.35 14.83 -6.38
C ILE A 15 -12.93 14.30 -6.55
N GLN A 16 -12.41 13.50 -5.60
CA GLN A 16 -11.08 12.89 -5.78
C GLN A 16 -11.05 11.91 -6.95
N MET A 17 -12.07 11.09 -7.12
CA MET A 17 -12.16 10.19 -8.28
C MET A 17 -12.22 10.96 -9.61
N TYR A 18 -12.92 12.08 -9.66
CA TYR A 18 -12.95 12.97 -10.82
C TYR A 18 -11.58 13.59 -11.09
N LYS A 19 -10.89 14.12 -10.08
CA LYS A 19 -9.54 14.69 -10.22
C LYS A 19 -8.56 13.65 -10.76
N LEU A 20 -8.60 12.43 -10.23
CA LEU A 20 -7.75 11.34 -10.65
C LEU A 20 -7.97 10.97 -12.11
N ALA A 21 -9.23 10.86 -12.55
CA ALA A 21 -9.58 10.61 -13.94
C ALA A 21 -9.23 11.78 -14.88
N SER A 22 -9.13 13.00 -14.34
CA SER A 22 -8.71 14.18 -15.09
C SER A 22 -7.19 14.30 -15.20
N ALA A 23 -6.43 13.67 -14.29
CA ALA A 23 -4.98 13.78 -14.21
C ALA A 23 -4.24 12.87 -15.21
N THR A 24 -4.80 11.71 -15.55
CA THR A 24 -4.15 10.76 -16.45
C THR A 24 -5.14 9.87 -17.21
N ARG A 25 -4.61 9.10 -18.13
CA ARG A 25 -5.25 8.01 -18.89
C ARG A 25 -4.23 6.93 -19.17
N ALA A 26 -4.69 5.76 -19.63
CA ALA A 26 -3.83 4.61 -19.90
C ALA A 26 -2.63 4.92 -20.83
N ASP A 27 -2.82 5.80 -21.79
CA ASP A 27 -1.83 6.19 -22.81
C ASP A 27 -1.06 7.50 -22.47
N ARG A 28 -1.20 7.99 -21.23
CA ARG A 28 -0.57 9.25 -20.80
C ARG A 28 0.54 9.01 -19.78
N ALA A 29 1.27 10.08 -19.49
CA ALA A 29 2.30 10.08 -18.47
C ALA A 29 1.73 9.73 -17.08
N LEU A 30 2.59 9.21 -16.19
CA LEU A 30 2.24 9.03 -14.79
C LEU A 30 1.85 10.38 -14.16
N ILE A 31 1.05 10.32 -13.11
CA ILE A 31 0.58 11.51 -12.41
C ILE A 31 1.71 12.04 -11.52
N ASP A 32 2.04 13.32 -11.66
CA ASP A 32 2.92 14.05 -10.76
C ASP A 32 2.16 14.68 -9.58
N CYS A 33 2.86 15.39 -8.69
CA CYS A 33 2.23 16.03 -7.53
C CYS A 33 1.18 17.07 -7.87
N THR A 34 1.28 17.73 -9.04
CA THR A 34 0.30 18.75 -9.44
C THR A 34 -0.98 18.14 -10.01
N GLY A 35 -0.94 16.89 -10.47
CA GLY A 35 -2.09 16.22 -11.06
C GLY A 35 -2.60 16.98 -12.31
N PRO A 36 -3.92 17.35 -12.38
CA PRO A 36 -4.48 18.03 -13.54
C PRO A 36 -4.22 19.55 -13.57
N TRP A 37 -3.50 20.10 -12.57
CA TRP A 37 -3.34 21.54 -12.44
C TRP A 37 -2.14 22.06 -13.23
N LEU A 38 -2.32 23.15 -13.95
CA LEU A 38 -1.26 23.90 -14.60
C LEU A 38 -0.86 25.07 -13.71
N THR A 39 -0.04 24.80 -12.70
CA THR A 39 0.40 25.79 -11.72
C THR A 39 1.88 25.65 -11.41
N LYS A 40 2.48 26.78 -11.02
CA LYS A 40 3.84 26.76 -10.49
C LYS A 40 3.84 26.02 -9.16
N THR A 41 4.75 25.06 -9.00
CA THR A 41 4.87 24.23 -7.81
C THR A 41 6.34 24.12 -7.39
N PRO A 42 6.66 23.98 -6.09
CA PRO A 42 7.98 23.57 -5.64
C PRO A 42 8.24 22.07 -5.90
N TRP A 43 7.23 21.31 -6.36
CA TRP A 43 7.27 19.87 -6.56
C TRP A 43 7.09 19.47 -8.04
N PRO A 44 7.99 19.89 -8.96
CA PRO A 44 7.75 19.77 -10.42
C PRO A 44 8.01 18.36 -10.98
N ASN A 45 8.40 17.39 -10.14
CA ASN A 45 8.78 16.05 -10.56
C ASN A 45 7.80 14.99 -10.05
N ALA A 46 7.92 13.76 -10.55
CA ALA A 46 7.35 12.60 -9.89
C ALA A 46 8.16 12.28 -8.62
N TRP A 47 7.49 12.21 -7.48
CA TRP A 47 8.10 11.95 -6.16
C TRP A 47 7.77 10.55 -5.70
N TRP A 48 8.83 9.72 -5.48
CA TRP A 48 8.68 8.28 -5.23
C TRP A 48 8.79 7.88 -3.76
N ASN A 49 9.09 8.81 -2.91
CA ASN A 49 9.25 8.52 -1.49
C ASN A 49 7.94 8.62 -0.67
N LEU A 50 6.80 8.82 -1.34
CA LEU A 50 5.43 8.77 -0.81
C LEU A 50 4.38 9.12 -1.88
N ASN A 51 4.56 10.23 -2.62
CA ASN A 51 3.53 10.94 -3.37
C ASN A 51 2.92 10.08 -4.49
N VAL A 52 3.74 9.48 -5.35
CA VAL A 52 3.26 8.59 -6.42
C VAL A 52 2.49 7.41 -5.83
N GLN A 53 2.99 6.82 -4.75
CA GLN A 53 2.32 5.70 -4.09
C GLN A 53 0.91 6.06 -3.64
N LEU A 54 0.76 7.16 -2.90
CA LEU A 54 -0.53 7.65 -2.40
C LEU A 54 -1.50 7.98 -3.55
N THR A 55 -0.98 8.54 -4.64
CA THR A 55 -1.78 8.95 -5.80
C THR A 55 -2.47 7.75 -6.47
N TYR A 56 -1.79 6.61 -6.56
CA TYR A 56 -2.29 5.45 -7.31
C TYR A 56 -3.06 4.42 -6.47
N TRP A 57 -2.99 4.46 -5.13
CA TRP A 57 -3.71 3.48 -4.30
C TRP A 57 -5.22 3.44 -4.53
N PRO A 58 -5.96 4.57 -4.62
CA PRO A 58 -7.41 4.53 -4.74
C PRO A 58 -7.93 3.89 -6.03
N LEU A 59 -7.08 3.81 -7.08
CA LEU A 59 -7.46 3.19 -8.36
C LEU A 59 -7.83 1.72 -8.22
N ASN A 60 -7.19 1.02 -7.29
CA ASN A 60 -7.37 -0.41 -7.12
C ASN A 60 -8.80 -0.73 -6.64
N ALA A 61 -9.17 -0.26 -5.45
CA ALA A 61 -10.49 -0.53 -4.87
C ALA A 61 -11.62 0.14 -5.66
N SER A 62 -11.39 1.32 -6.27
CA SER A 62 -12.42 1.99 -7.09
C SER A 62 -12.64 1.37 -8.47
N ASP A 63 -11.96 0.26 -8.83
CA ASP A 63 -12.03 -0.43 -10.13
C ASP A 63 -11.68 0.48 -11.33
N ARG A 64 -10.71 1.39 -11.15
CA ARG A 64 -10.18 2.27 -12.21
C ARG A 64 -8.80 1.85 -12.68
N LEU A 65 -8.63 0.54 -12.88
CA LEU A 65 -7.35 -0.08 -13.20
C LEU A 65 -6.83 0.27 -14.59
N ASP A 66 -7.66 0.79 -15.47
CA ASP A 66 -7.28 1.38 -16.76
C ASP A 66 -6.39 2.61 -16.58
N LEU A 67 -6.70 3.48 -15.62
CA LEU A 67 -5.88 4.66 -15.31
C LEU A 67 -4.52 4.28 -14.70
N ALA A 68 -4.45 3.15 -14.00
CA ALA A 68 -3.21 2.64 -13.42
C ALA A 68 -2.16 2.26 -14.47
N ALA A 69 -2.58 2.02 -15.71
CA ALA A 69 -1.67 1.72 -16.82
C ALA A 69 -0.64 2.84 -17.07
N SER A 70 -0.92 4.09 -16.70
CA SER A 70 0.07 5.16 -16.78
C SER A 70 1.29 4.92 -15.88
N LEU A 71 1.11 4.39 -14.67
CA LEU A 71 2.18 3.98 -13.76
C LEU A 71 2.88 2.71 -14.27
N GLU A 72 2.10 1.71 -14.69
CA GLU A 72 2.64 0.47 -15.28
C GLU A 72 3.57 0.81 -16.46
N ASN A 73 3.11 1.63 -17.39
CA ASN A 73 3.88 2.05 -18.58
C ASN A 73 5.11 2.87 -18.21
N ALA A 74 5.02 3.77 -17.22
CA ALA A 74 6.16 4.56 -16.78
C ALA A 74 7.31 3.67 -16.29
N LEU A 75 7.02 2.64 -15.49
CA LEU A 75 8.06 1.76 -14.95
C LEU A 75 8.49 0.68 -15.94
N TYR A 76 7.56 0.01 -16.62
CA TYR A 76 7.88 -1.11 -17.49
C TYR A 76 8.56 -0.70 -18.80
N ASN A 77 8.28 0.48 -19.32
CA ASN A 77 8.90 0.95 -20.56
C ASN A 77 10.27 1.61 -20.33
N ASN A 78 10.66 1.84 -19.06
CA ASN A 78 11.89 2.54 -18.72
C ASN A 78 12.88 1.69 -17.88
N VAL A 79 12.84 0.36 -18.00
CA VAL A 79 13.71 -0.57 -17.25
C VAL A 79 15.19 -0.26 -17.45
N GLU A 80 15.60 0.09 -18.67
CA GLU A 80 16.99 0.46 -18.95
C GLU A 80 17.39 1.78 -18.26
N GLN A 81 16.45 2.71 -18.08
CA GLN A 81 16.71 3.90 -17.30
C GLN A 81 16.79 3.59 -15.80
N LEU A 82 15.93 2.71 -15.27
CA LEU A 82 16.02 2.23 -13.89
C LEU A 82 17.36 1.55 -13.61
N ARG A 83 17.93 0.85 -14.59
CA ARG A 83 19.28 0.26 -14.52
C ARG A 83 20.36 1.34 -14.45
N LYS A 84 20.23 2.40 -15.22
CA LYS A 84 21.19 3.53 -15.25
C LYS A 84 21.17 4.37 -13.96
N ASN A 85 20.09 4.35 -13.23
CA ASN A 85 19.92 5.11 -11.99
C ASN A 85 20.79 4.61 -10.83
N ILE A 86 21.35 3.41 -10.92
CA ILE A 86 22.25 2.83 -9.91
C ILE A 86 23.70 2.86 -10.39
N PRO A 87 24.70 2.76 -9.47
CA PRO A 87 26.11 2.68 -9.84
C PRO A 87 26.40 1.51 -10.78
N GLU A 88 27.33 1.70 -11.71
CA GLU A 88 27.63 0.75 -12.80
C GLU A 88 27.95 -0.65 -12.30
N ALA A 89 28.66 -0.77 -11.18
CA ALA A 89 29.06 -2.05 -10.58
C ALA A 89 27.87 -3.01 -10.33
N TYR A 90 26.65 -2.49 -10.12
CA TYR A 90 25.46 -3.27 -9.76
C TYR A 90 24.45 -3.43 -10.92
N ARG A 91 24.71 -2.79 -12.08
CA ARG A 91 23.78 -2.76 -13.22
C ARG A 91 23.57 -4.10 -13.89
N HIS A 92 24.41 -5.09 -13.62
CA HIS A 92 24.33 -6.40 -14.24
C HIS A 92 23.09 -7.21 -13.83
N ASP A 93 22.53 -6.96 -12.63
CA ASP A 93 21.37 -7.70 -12.11
C ASP A 93 20.39 -6.86 -11.28
N ALA A 94 20.71 -5.60 -10.99
CA ALA A 94 19.91 -4.73 -10.12
C ALA A 94 19.34 -3.51 -10.86
N LEU A 95 18.30 -2.92 -10.25
CA LEU A 95 17.58 -1.75 -10.72
C LEU A 95 17.34 -0.79 -9.53
N GLY A 96 17.18 0.50 -9.81
CA GLY A 96 16.88 1.49 -8.77
C GLY A 96 16.08 2.68 -9.27
N LEU A 97 15.47 3.37 -8.31
CA LEU A 97 14.68 4.58 -8.54
C LEU A 97 14.98 5.55 -7.41
N GLY A 98 15.44 6.76 -7.73
CA GLY A 98 15.71 7.79 -6.74
C GLY A 98 14.45 8.53 -6.29
N ARG A 99 14.62 9.49 -5.38
CA ARG A 99 13.52 10.25 -4.74
C ARG A 99 12.59 10.92 -5.74
N THR A 100 13.17 11.55 -6.77
CA THR A 100 12.43 12.28 -7.80
C THR A 100 12.88 11.87 -9.19
N SER A 101 11.94 11.81 -10.11
CA SER A 101 12.23 11.53 -11.52
C SER A 101 11.44 12.43 -12.46
N ASN A 102 11.91 12.50 -13.69
CA ASN A 102 11.05 12.89 -14.81
C ASN A 102 10.08 11.72 -15.19
N PHE A 103 9.26 11.91 -16.21
CA PHE A 103 8.29 10.91 -16.67
C PHE A 103 8.93 9.64 -17.30
N TYR A 104 10.23 9.67 -17.58
CA TYR A 104 11.01 8.53 -18.10
C TYR A 104 11.79 7.82 -16.99
N CYS A 105 11.44 8.05 -15.72
CA CYS A 105 12.11 7.48 -14.55
C CYS A 105 13.60 7.81 -14.43
N ALA A 106 14.09 8.86 -15.09
CA ALA A 106 15.45 9.34 -14.91
C ALA A 106 15.55 10.12 -13.60
N THR A 107 16.46 9.69 -12.71
CA THR A 107 16.70 10.25 -11.38
C THR A 107 18.17 10.61 -11.20
N GLU A 108 18.47 11.39 -10.17
CA GLU A 108 19.81 11.39 -9.60
C GLU A 108 20.19 9.96 -9.20
N PRO A 109 21.48 9.59 -9.26
CA PRO A 109 21.90 8.24 -8.92
C PRO A 109 21.43 7.80 -7.54
N VAL A 110 20.86 6.62 -7.44
CA VAL A 110 20.51 6.00 -6.16
C VAL A 110 21.82 5.76 -5.37
N GLY A 111 21.86 6.20 -4.15
CA GLY A 111 23.06 6.13 -3.31
C GLY A 111 23.42 4.69 -2.93
N ILE A 112 24.64 4.52 -2.47
CA ILE A 112 25.20 3.26 -1.96
C ILE A 112 24.96 3.19 -0.44
N PRO A 113 24.27 2.16 0.09
CA PRO A 113 24.12 1.93 1.53
C PRO A 113 25.45 1.96 2.28
N GLY A 114 25.46 2.63 3.42
CA GLY A 114 26.67 2.78 4.24
C GLY A 114 27.70 3.81 3.72
N VAL A 115 27.54 4.30 2.48
CA VAL A 115 28.48 5.25 1.85
C VAL A 115 27.82 6.59 1.57
N SER A 116 26.66 6.59 0.95
CA SER A 116 25.94 7.80 0.56
C SER A 116 25.04 8.28 1.68
N LYS A 117 25.11 9.59 2.01
CA LYS A 117 24.29 10.19 3.09
C LYS A 117 22.78 10.05 2.88
N THR A 118 22.33 9.92 1.65
CA THR A 118 20.91 9.85 1.25
C THR A 118 20.68 8.66 0.34
N ALA A 119 21.11 7.46 0.76
CA ALA A 119 20.85 6.22 0.01
C ALA A 119 19.39 5.76 0.21
N GLU A 120 18.47 6.24 -0.64
CA GLU A 120 17.06 5.81 -0.64
C GLU A 120 16.87 4.61 -1.57
N VAL A 121 17.29 3.43 -1.13
CA VAL A 121 17.35 2.24 -1.99
C VAL A 121 16.00 1.54 -2.19
N GLY A 122 15.06 1.75 -1.28
CA GLY A 122 13.77 1.06 -1.26
C GLY A 122 12.70 1.60 -2.20
N LEU A 123 12.93 2.73 -2.86
CA LEU A 123 11.86 3.44 -3.58
C LEU A 123 11.31 2.66 -4.79
N LEU A 124 12.18 1.94 -5.52
CA LEU A 124 11.70 1.06 -6.59
C LEU A 124 10.90 -0.13 -6.04
N THR A 125 11.34 -0.71 -4.92
CA THR A 125 10.60 -1.80 -4.27
C THR A 125 9.21 -1.31 -3.81
N TRP A 126 9.11 -0.10 -3.29
CA TRP A 126 7.82 0.49 -2.92
C TRP A 126 6.94 0.81 -4.14
N ALA A 127 7.52 1.29 -5.23
CA ALA A 127 6.79 1.44 -6.49
C ALA A 127 6.30 0.08 -7.04
N CYS A 128 7.11 -0.98 -6.90
CA CYS A 128 6.68 -2.35 -7.23
C CYS A 128 5.52 -2.84 -6.35
N HIS A 129 5.39 -2.37 -5.11
CA HIS A 129 4.21 -2.66 -4.29
C HIS A 129 2.93 -2.09 -4.92
N ASN A 130 2.96 -0.85 -5.47
CA ASN A 130 1.81 -0.33 -6.22
C ASN A 130 1.46 -1.21 -7.43
N LEU A 131 2.47 -1.67 -8.18
CA LEU A 131 2.27 -2.59 -9.31
C LEU A 131 1.74 -3.96 -8.86
N TRP A 132 2.18 -4.44 -7.68
CA TRP A 132 1.64 -5.65 -7.07
C TRP A 132 0.16 -5.52 -6.72
N LEU A 133 -0.27 -4.39 -6.14
CA LEU A 133 -1.67 -4.13 -5.88
C LEU A 133 -2.50 -4.13 -7.18
N ILE A 134 -2.00 -3.49 -8.24
CA ILE A 134 -2.65 -3.51 -9.56
C ILE A 134 -2.76 -4.94 -10.08
N TYR A 135 -1.67 -5.72 -10.02
CA TYR A 135 -1.68 -7.13 -10.40
C TYR A 135 -2.70 -7.93 -9.58
N ARG A 136 -2.69 -7.79 -8.24
CA ARG A 136 -3.60 -8.51 -7.35
C ARG A 136 -5.08 -8.20 -7.63
N HIS A 137 -5.39 -7.01 -8.09
CA HIS A 137 -6.75 -6.62 -8.48
C HIS A 137 -7.10 -7.04 -9.92
N LYS A 138 -6.13 -7.28 -10.80
CA LYS A 138 -6.32 -7.80 -12.18
C LYS A 138 -6.24 -9.33 -12.26
N MET A 139 -5.31 -9.94 -11.52
CA MET A 139 -4.90 -11.35 -11.59
C MET A 139 -4.46 -11.76 -12.99
N ASP A 140 -3.67 -10.89 -13.64
CA ASP A 140 -3.05 -11.14 -14.95
C ASP A 140 -1.65 -11.75 -14.78
N ASP A 141 -1.55 -13.07 -14.88
CA ASP A 141 -0.29 -13.79 -14.69
C ASP A 141 0.75 -13.52 -15.80
N ALA A 142 0.34 -13.07 -16.98
CA ALA A 142 1.29 -12.63 -18.01
C ALA A 142 1.99 -11.34 -17.57
N LEU A 143 1.22 -10.37 -17.05
CA LEU A 143 1.79 -9.14 -16.49
C LEU A 143 2.75 -9.44 -15.32
N LEU A 144 2.38 -10.36 -14.44
CA LEU A 144 3.23 -10.78 -13.34
C LEU A 144 4.55 -11.39 -13.84
N ARG A 145 4.48 -12.34 -14.77
CA ARG A 145 5.64 -13.07 -15.30
C ARG A 145 6.59 -12.17 -16.08
N ASP A 146 6.03 -11.41 -17.02
CA ASP A 146 6.83 -10.76 -18.05
C ASP A 146 7.31 -9.36 -17.64
N LYS A 147 6.69 -8.77 -16.61
CA LYS A 147 6.95 -7.39 -16.21
C LYS A 147 7.23 -7.21 -14.72
N LEU A 148 6.29 -7.56 -13.84
CA LEU A 148 6.43 -7.25 -12.41
C LEU A 148 7.52 -8.10 -11.75
N PHE A 149 7.52 -9.41 -11.99
CA PHE A 149 8.50 -10.31 -11.38
C PHE A 149 9.96 -9.90 -11.69
N PRO A 150 10.37 -9.66 -12.96
CA PRO A 150 11.73 -9.23 -13.25
C PRO A 150 12.05 -7.83 -12.70
N LEU A 151 11.08 -6.92 -12.67
CA LEU A 151 11.28 -5.58 -12.12
C LEU A 151 11.52 -5.63 -10.60
N LEU A 152 10.65 -6.35 -9.86
CA LEU A 152 10.78 -6.52 -8.41
C LEU A 152 12.07 -7.28 -8.06
N LYS A 153 12.43 -8.31 -8.84
CA LYS A 153 13.69 -9.03 -8.68
C LYS A 153 14.88 -8.07 -8.78
N GLY A 154 14.91 -7.21 -9.79
CA GLY A 154 15.97 -6.21 -9.95
C GLY A 154 16.03 -5.21 -8.81
N ALA A 155 14.87 -4.78 -8.28
CA ALA A 155 14.78 -3.88 -7.11
C ALA A 155 15.31 -4.56 -5.84
N VAL A 156 14.95 -5.82 -5.58
CA VAL A 156 15.40 -6.60 -4.42
C VAL A 156 16.89 -6.93 -4.54
N ASN A 157 17.39 -7.23 -5.73
CA ASN A 157 18.81 -7.52 -5.95
C ASN A 157 19.71 -6.37 -5.51
N TYR A 158 19.26 -5.12 -5.65
CA TYR A 158 20.04 -3.98 -5.17
C TYR A 158 20.30 -4.04 -3.66
N TYR A 159 19.34 -4.46 -2.86
CA TYR A 159 19.54 -4.72 -1.43
C TYR A 159 20.50 -5.89 -1.18
N LEU A 160 20.37 -6.98 -1.96
CA LEU A 160 21.15 -8.20 -1.74
C LEU A 160 22.66 -7.99 -1.88
N HIS A 161 23.09 -6.96 -2.62
CA HIS A 161 24.51 -6.59 -2.75
C HIS A 161 25.11 -6.01 -1.46
N PHE A 162 24.27 -5.52 -0.53
CA PHE A 162 24.73 -4.80 0.66
C PHE A 162 24.46 -5.53 1.96
N LEU A 163 23.65 -6.60 1.96
CA LEU A 163 23.39 -7.37 3.17
C LEU A 163 24.67 -8.00 3.71
N GLN A 164 24.92 -7.82 5.00
CA GLN A 164 26.07 -8.34 5.72
C GLN A 164 25.61 -9.21 6.89
N LYS A 165 26.23 -10.37 7.06
CA LYS A 165 26.00 -11.22 8.21
C LYS A 165 26.91 -10.75 9.34
N GLU A 166 26.32 -10.36 10.49
CA GLU A 166 27.05 -9.89 11.66
C GLU A 166 27.28 -11.02 12.69
N GLU A 167 27.91 -10.70 13.81
CA GLU A 167 28.28 -11.68 14.85
C GLU A 167 27.08 -12.34 15.54
N ASP A 168 25.91 -11.68 15.53
CA ASP A 168 24.64 -12.22 16.04
C ASP A 168 24.02 -13.29 15.12
N GLY A 169 24.66 -13.55 13.96
CA GLY A 169 24.21 -14.51 12.97
C GLY A 169 23.09 -13.99 12.07
N LYS A 170 22.70 -12.73 12.19
CA LYS A 170 21.65 -12.12 11.38
C LYS A 170 22.23 -11.35 10.18
N LEU A 171 21.36 -11.13 9.18
CA LEU A 171 21.65 -10.26 8.05
C LEU A 171 21.24 -8.83 8.39
N HIS A 172 22.18 -7.92 8.24
CA HIS A 172 22.02 -6.50 8.51
C HIS A 172 22.16 -5.67 7.25
N LEU A 173 21.51 -4.52 7.22
CA LEU A 173 21.61 -3.56 6.12
C LEU A 173 22.41 -2.35 6.58
N PRO A 174 23.49 -1.98 5.87
CA PRO A 174 24.22 -0.73 6.16
C PRO A 174 23.30 0.48 6.09
N ALA A 175 23.75 1.61 6.62
CA ALA A 175 22.94 2.81 6.71
C ALA A 175 22.30 3.21 5.39
N THR A 176 20.98 3.32 5.40
CA THR A 176 20.12 3.82 4.33
C THR A 176 19.31 5.01 4.84
N TYR A 177 18.66 5.73 3.95
CA TYR A 177 17.91 6.94 4.31
C TYR A 177 16.40 6.62 4.39
N SER A 178 15.85 6.71 5.60
CA SER A 178 14.40 6.63 5.80
C SER A 178 13.72 7.90 5.31
N PRO A 179 12.79 7.85 4.35
CA PRO A 179 12.10 9.04 3.84
C PRO A 179 11.25 9.73 4.91
N GLU A 180 11.43 11.00 5.16
CA GLU A 180 12.54 11.91 4.95
C GLU A 180 13.17 12.25 6.30
N TYR A 181 13.26 11.25 7.18
CA TYR A 181 13.64 11.41 8.58
C TYR A 181 15.17 11.52 8.77
N GLY A 182 15.90 10.59 8.17
CA GLY A 182 17.34 10.51 8.32
C GLY A 182 17.91 9.16 7.94
N SER A 183 19.24 9.04 8.02
CA SER A 183 19.94 7.77 7.76
C SER A 183 20.10 6.96 9.03
N ALA A 184 19.90 5.65 8.91
CA ALA A 184 20.13 4.68 9.97
C ALA A 184 20.55 3.32 9.39
N GLU A 185 21.32 2.55 10.13
CA GLU A 185 21.51 1.13 9.86
C GLU A 185 20.20 0.38 10.16
N ASP A 186 19.98 -0.74 9.46
CA ASP A 186 18.77 -1.53 9.63
C ASP A 186 17.49 -0.66 9.64
N CYS A 187 17.40 0.21 8.65
CA CYS A 187 16.28 1.15 8.53
C CYS A 187 14.97 0.39 8.39
N ASN A 188 14.00 0.61 9.28
CA ASN A 188 12.70 -0.09 9.26
C ASN A 188 11.95 0.07 7.95
N PHE A 189 12.12 1.20 7.27
CA PHE A 189 11.62 1.41 5.91
C PHE A 189 12.11 0.33 4.94
N ASP A 190 13.43 0.13 4.91
CA ASP A 190 14.07 -0.80 3.98
C ASP A 190 13.92 -2.25 4.42
N LEU A 191 14.00 -2.56 5.73
CA LEU A 191 13.72 -3.90 6.25
C LEU A 191 12.30 -4.36 5.89
N SER A 192 11.32 -3.45 5.96
CA SER A 192 9.93 -3.74 5.61
C SER A 192 9.77 -4.07 4.13
N LEU A 193 10.37 -3.26 3.27
CA LEU A 193 10.33 -3.44 1.82
C LEU A 193 11.09 -4.67 1.35
N LEU A 194 12.25 -4.95 1.96
CA LEU A 194 13.03 -6.14 1.63
C LEU A 194 12.31 -7.44 2.01
N ARG A 195 11.71 -7.50 3.22
CA ARG A 195 10.87 -8.65 3.64
C ARG A 195 9.71 -8.84 2.70
N TRP A 196 8.96 -7.78 2.44
CA TRP A 196 7.84 -7.82 1.51
C TRP A 196 8.28 -8.25 0.09
N GLY A 197 9.38 -7.70 -0.40
CA GLY A 197 9.91 -8.02 -1.73
C GLY A 197 10.31 -9.48 -1.87
N CYS A 198 11.04 -10.02 -0.91
CA CYS A 198 11.43 -11.44 -0.91
C CYS A 198 10.21 -12.36 -0.81
N LEU A 199 9.25 -12.07 0.08
CA LEU A 199 8.02 -12.84 0.22
C LEU A 199 7.22 -12.83 -1.09
N THR A 200 7.06 -11.67 -1.71
CA THR A 200 6.32 -11.51 -2.96
C THR A 200 6.99 -12.22 -4.14
N LEU A 201 8.33 -12.20 -4.21
CA LEU A 201 9.08 -12.96 -5.22
C LEU A 201 8.90 -14.47 -5.06
N ILE A 202 8.95 -14.99 -3.83
CA ILE A 202 8.72 -16.41 -3.53
C ILE A 202 7.29 -16.80 -3.95
N GLN A 203 6.26 -16.06 -3.51
CA GLN A 203 4.87 -16.32 -3.88
C GLN A 203 4.64 -16.24 -5.39
N SER A 204 5.28 -15.29 -6.05
CA SER A 204 5.19 -15.14 -7.51
C SER A 204 5.86 -16.32 -8.25
N ALA A 205 7.03 -16.76 -7.79
CA ALA A 205 7.72 -17.91 -8.36
C ALA A 205 6.88 -19.20 -8.20
N GLU A 206 6.28 -19.42 -7.04
CA GLU A 206 5.37 -20.54 -6.78
C GLU A 206 4.14 -20.51 -7.70
N ARG A 207 3.47 -19.37 -7.80
CA ARG A 207 2.30 -19.20 -8.67
C ARG A 207 2.61 -19.43 -10.13
N LEU A 208 3.72 -18.89 -10.61
CA LEU A 208 4.15 -18.97 -12.02
C LEU A 208 4.94 -20.23 -12.34
N LYS A 209 5.26 -21.06 -11.33
CA LYS A 209 6.13 -22.23 -11.43
C LYS A 209 7.48 -21.89 -12.06
N ILE A 210 8.09 -20.79 -11.60
CA ILE A 210 9.41 -20.34 -11.99
C ILE A 210 10.43 -20.96 -11.03
N ASP A 211 11.39 -21.68 -11.58
CA ASP A 211 12.58 -22.16 -10.86
C ASP A 211 13.67 -21.07 -10.95
N ASP A 212 13.67 -20.13 -10.02
CA ASP A 212 14.62 -19.01 -10.00
C ASP A 212 15.83 -19.37 -9.12
N PRO A 213 17.07 -19.17 -9.61
CA PRO A 213 18.29 -19.51 -8.86
C PRO A 213 18.43 -18.70 -7.56
N LEU A 214 17.75 -17.56 -7.40
CA LEU A 214 17.76 -16.76 -6.17
C LEU A 214 16.70 -17.18 -5.16
N LEU A 215 15.83 -18.13 -5.46
CA LEU A 215 14.78 -18.59 -4.54
C LEU A 215 15.34 -19.02 -3.16
N PRO A 216 16.46 -19.79 -3.06
CA PRO A 216 17.07 -20.09 -1.77
C PRO A 216 17.56 -18.83 -1.04
N LYS A 217 18.12 -17.85 -1.77
CA LYS A 217 18.61 -16.60 -1.18
C LYS A 217 17.48 -15.78 -0.58
N TRP A 218 16.34 -15.66 -1.26
CA TRP A 218 15.17 -14.92 -0.73
C TRP A 218 14.63 -15.59 0.54
N LYS A 219 14.60 -16.93 0.60
CA LYS A 219 14.22 -17.68 1.82
C LYS A 219 15.19 -17.40 2.97
N THR A 220 16.50 -17.48 2.71
CA THR A 220 17.53 -17.14 3.70
C THR A 220 17.36 -15.72 4.23
N VAL A 221 17.06 -14.75 3.36
CA VAL A 221 16.78 -13.37 3.81
C VAL A 221 15.59 -13.31 4.76
N LEU A 222 14.49 -14.00 4.46
CA LEU A 222 13.33 -14.01 5.37
C LEU A 222 13.63 -14.65 6.74
N GLU A 223 14.48 -15.67 6.77
CA GLU A 223 14.86 -16.40 8.00
C GLU A 223 15.90 -15.65 8.84
N GLU A 224 16.88 -15.03 8.18
CA GLU A 224 18.05 -14.47 8.85
C GLU A 224 18.06 -12.94 8.96
N LEU A 225 17.19 -12.21 8.25
CA LEU A 225 17.16 -10.75 8.33
C LEU A 225 16.86 -10.30 9.75
N THR A 226 17.63 -9.32 10.24
CA THR A 226 17.49 -8.78 11.60
C THR A 226 16.05 -8.38 11.91
N PRO A 227 15.54 -8.55 13.14
CA PRO A 227 14.22 -8.05 13.55
C PRO A 227 14.11 -6.54 13.38
N TYR A 228 12.88 -6.02 13.35
CA TYR A 228 12.65 -4.58 13.33
C TYR A 228 13.19 -3.93 14.61
N PRO A 229 14.10 -2.93 14.51
CA PRO A 229 14.49 -2.11 15.66
C PRO A 229 13.28 -1.43 16.32
N MET A 230 13.12 -1.61 17.65
CA MET A 230 11.98 -1.09 18.42
C MET A 230 12.32 -0.97 19.91
N ASP A 231 11.47 -0.26 20.65
CA ASP A 231 11.47 -0.19 22.13
C ASP A 231 10.02 -0.26 22.69
N GLU A 232 9.85 0.16 23.93
CA GLU A 232 8.53 0.26 24.57
C GLU A 232 7.58 1.25 23.89
N ASN A 233 8.09 2.23 23.14
CA ASN A 233 7.29 3.22 22.40
C ASN A 233 6.90 2.74 21.00
N GLY A 234 7.55 1.68 20.49
CA GLY A 234 7.27 1.09 19.18
C GLY A 234 8.45 1.05 18.24
N LEU A 235 8.15 1.04 16.95
CA LEU A 235 9.14 0.91 15.88
C LEU A 235 10.06 2.14 15.78
N PHE A 236 11.36 1.88 15.65
CA PHE A 236 12.39 2.89 15.40
C PHE A 236 12.43 3.31 13.91
N ILE A 237 13.22 4.32 13.61
CA ILE A 237 13.63 4.62 12.23
C ILE A 237 14.58 3.54 11.71
N GLY A 238 15.54 3.13 12.55
CA GLY A 238 16.49 2.05 12.30
C GLY A 238 17.31 1.77 13.55
N ARG A 239 18.33 0.90 13.43
CA ARG A 239 19.18 0.51 14.56
C ARG A 239 19.76 1.74 15.29
N ASN A 240 19.59 1.78 16.61
CA ASN A 240 20.03 2.90 17.47
C ASN A 240 19.45 4.28 17.09
N THR A 241 18.40 4.32 16.29
CA THR A 241 17.79 5.56 15.82
C THR A 241 16.29 5.55 16.13
N PRO A 242 15.88 5.86 17.37
CA PRO A 242 14.49 5.94 17.76
C PRO A 242 13.75 7.10 17.05
N TYR A 243 12.43 7.05 17.02
CA TYR A 243 11.60 8.16 16.54
C TYR A 243 11.64 9.33 17.57
N ALA A 244 12.63 10.20 17.47
CA ALA A 244 12.94 11.21 18.48
C ALA A 244 12.18 12.54 18.33
N PHE A 245 11.88 12.96 17.09
CA PHE A 245 11.23 14.24 16.80
C PHE A 245 10.07 14.08 15.81
N SER A 246 9.19 15.07 15.80
CA SER A 246 8.02 15.08 14.90
C SER A 246 8.44 15.04 13.44
N HIS A 247 7.84 14.13 12.69
CA HIS A 247 8.01 14.05 11.25
C HIS A 247 6.69 13.67 10.56
N ARG A 248 6.53 14.17 9.33
CA ARG A 248 5.29 14.00 8.59
C ARG A 248 5.12 12.62 7.95
N HIS A 249 6.24 11.96 7.55
CA HIS A 249 6.21 10.62 6.95
C HIS A 249 6.08 9.53 8.03
N TYR A 250 5.47 8.41 7.64
CA TYR A 250 5.35 7.19 8.45
C TYR A 250 6.18 6.04 7.87
N SER A 251 7.34 6.35 7.30
CA SER A 251 8.24 5.39 6.64
C SER A 251 8.61 4.19 7.53
N HIS A 252 8.77 4.40 8.83
CA HIS A 252 9.05 3.35 9.82
C HIS A 252 7.85 2.42 10.09
N LEU A 253 6.64 2.77 9.64
CA LEU A 253 5.39 2.00 9.83
C LEU A 253 4.94 1.25 8.57
N LEU A 254 5.77 1.20 7.50
CA LEU A 254 5.37 0.53 6.26
C LEU A 254 5.03 -0.94 6.44
N ALA A 255 5.67 -1.62 7.39
CA ALA A 255 5.35 -3.01 7.72
C ALA A 255 3.89 -3.20 8.14
N ALA A 256 3.30 -2.19 8.83
CA ALA A 256 1.89 -2.19 9.22
C ALA A 256 0.97 -1.75 8.07
N TYR A 257 1.35 -0.70 7.33
CA TYR A 257 0.60 -0.16 6.21
C TYR A 257 1.52 0.55 5.21
N PRO A 258 1.50 0.21 3.93
CA PRO A 258 0.53 -0.65 3.23
C PRO A 258 0.98 -2.10 3.04
N LEU A 259 2.09 -2.54 3.64
CA LEU A 259 2.69 -3.85 3.35
C LEU A 259 2.03 -5.01 4.12
N TYR A 260 1.37 -4.74 5.24
CA TYR A 260 0.70 -5.72 6.10
C TYR A 260 1.58 -6.92 6.52
N THR A 261 2.91 -6.75 6.53
CA THR A 261 3.85 -7.76 7.06
C THR A 261 3.80 -7.84 8.59
N LEU A 262 3.37 -6.76 9.25
CA LEU A 262 2.83 -6.72 10.61
C LEU A 262 1.33 -6.44 10.51
N ASN A 263 0.49 -7.23 11.15
CA ASN A 263 -0.95 -7.09 10.96
C ASN A 263 -1.79 -7.65 12.13
N LYS A 264 -3.08 -7.31 12.15
CA LYS A 264 -4.00 -7.64 13.25
C LYS A 264 -4.33 -9.13 13.43
N GLU A 265 -3.90 -10.01 12.56
CA GLU A 265 -4.09 -11.46 12.71
C GLU A 265 -3.09 -12.06 13.71
N HIS A 266 -2.05 -11.31 14.09
CA HIS A 266 -1.05 -11.62 15.08
C HIS A 266 -1.21 -10.67 16.28
N PRO A 267 -1.64 -11.16 17.47
CA PRO A 267 -1.89 -10.29 18.63
C PRO A 267 -0.68 -9.44 19.06
N GLU A 268 0.52 -9.97 18.93
CA GLU A 268 1.79 -9.27 19.21
C GLU A 268 2.02 -8.09 18.28
N ASP A 269 1.61 -8.18 17.02
CA ASP A 269 1.73 -7.09 16.06
C ASP A 269 0.75 -5.95 16.38
N VAL A 270 -0.44 -6.27 16.89
CA VAL A 270 -1.46 -5.27 17.24
C VAL A 270 -0.90 -4.27 18.24
N ASP A 271 -0.34 -4.76 19.36
CA ASP A 271 0.24 -3.91 20.40
C ASP A 271 1.40 -3.05 19.84
N LEU A 272 2.28 -3.66 19.04
CA LEU A 272 3.41 -2.96 18.44
C LEU A 272 2.95 -1.84 17.49
N ILE A 273 1.97 -2.13 16.61
CA ILE A 273 1.43 -1.15 15.67
C ILE A 273 0.75 -0.01 16.42
N GLU A 274 -0.05 -0.31 17.45
CA GLU A 274 -0.75 0.69 18.26
C GLU A 274 0.20 1.63 18.99
N ARG A 275 1.21 1.07 19.69
CA ARG A 275 2.24 1.86 20.37
C ARG A 275 2.96 2.78 19.39
N SER A 276 3.41 2.22 18.27
CA SER A 276 4.12 2.98 17.24
C SER A 276 3.28 4.10 16.64
N LEU A 277 2.00 3.83 16.34
CA LEU A 277 1.06 4.81 15.83
C LEU A 277 0.82 5.94 16.84
N HIS A 278 0.54 5.59 18.10
CA HIS A 278 0.31 6.57 19.16
C HIS A 278 1.54 7.42 19.41
N PHE A 279 2.73 6.81 19.45
CA PHE A 279 3.97 7.54 19.67
C PHE A 279 4.29 8.49 18.50
N TRP A 280 4.14 8.03 17.25
CA TRP A 280 4.25 8.91 16.09
C TRP A 280 3.27 10.08 16.17
N GLN A 281 1.99 9.81 16.42
CA GLN A 281 0.94 10.84 16.47
C GLN A 281 1.03 11.76 17.68
N SER A 282 1.73 11.39 18.75
CA SER A 282 1.97 12.25 19.92
C SER A 282 2.89 13.42 19.60
N LYS A 283 3.75 13.31 18.59
CA LYS A 283 4.72 14.33 18.17
C LYS A 283 4.17 15.14 16.98
N THR A 284 3.38 16.18 17.24
CA THR A 284 2.48 16.81 16.24
C THR A 284 3.13 17.92 15.39
N GLY A 285 4.32 18.43 15.75
CA GLY A 285 4.86 19.68 15.18
C GLY A 285 5.04 19.72 13.66
N ALA A 286 5.37 18.59 13.03
CA ALA A 286 5.62 18.51 11.60
C ALA A 286 4.53 17.76 10.81
N HIS A 287 3.41 17.37 11.44
CA HIS A 287 2.35 16.60 10.76
C HIS A 287 1.71 17.39 9.64
N GLN A 288 1.52 16.73 8.51
CA GLN A 288 0.80 17.22 7.33
C GLN A 288 -0.42 16.34 7.04
N GLY A 289 -1.17 16.65 5.99
CA GLY A 289 -2.40 15.93 5.67
C GLY A 289 -2.20 14.43 5.49
N TYR A 290 -1.13 14.01 4.82
CA TYR A 290 -0.86 12.58 4.64
C TYR A 290 -0.38 11.87 5.92
N SER A 291 0.08 12.60 6.95
CA SER A 291 0.25 12.01 8.29
C SER A 291 -1.09 11.56 8.88
N LEU A 292 -2.15 12.32 8.60
CA LEU A 292 -3.50 12.01 9.06
C LEU A 292 -4.15 10.89 8.26
N THR A 293 -3.98 10.89 6.93
CA THR A 293 -4.49 9.79 6.10
C THR A 293 -3.75 8.49 6.38
N GLY A 294 -2.44 8.52 6.57
CA GLY A 294 -1.66 7.36 7.01
C GLY A 294 -2.13 6.80 8.35
N ALA A 295 -2.32 7.68 9.35
CA ALA A 295 -2.84 7.28 10.66
C ALA A 295 -4.28 6.71 10.57
N SER A 296 -5.14 7.28 9.71
CA SER A 296 -6.48 6.76 9.44
C SER A 296 -6.43 5.36 8.84
N SER A 297 -5.58 5.13 7.84
CA SER A 297 -5.44 3.82 7.16
C SER A 297 -4.82 2.77 8.08
N ILE A 298 -3.81 3.14 8.91
CA ILE A 298 -3.23 2.23 9.93
C ILE A 298 -4.30 1.85 10.97
N SER A 299 -5.09 2.81 11.45
CA SER A 299 -6.20 2.55 12.38
C SER A 299 -7.25 1.63 11.74
N SER A 300 -7.55 1.83 10.45
CA SER A 300 -8.46 0.95 9.69
C SER A 300 -7.90 -0.46 9.54
N ALA A 301 -6.60 -0.62 9.32
CA ALA A 301 -5.94 -1.94 9.25
C ALA A 301 -6.11 -2.72 10.56
N LEU A 302 -6.11 -2.01 11.70
CA LEU A 302 -6.38 -2.57 13.03
C LEU A 302 -7.88 -2.81 13.32
N GLY A 303 -8.79 -2.35 12.45
CA GLY A 303 -10.23 -2.41 12.69
C GLY A 303 -10.78 -1.31 13.59
N LYS A 304 -10.00 -0.25 13.85
CA LYS A 304 -10.36 0.87 14.72
C LYS A 304 -11.02 2.02 13.95
N GLY A 305 -12.27 1.81 13.51
CA GLY A 305 -13.00 2.75 12.66
C GLY A 305 -13.23 4.12 13.29
N ASN A 306 -13.49 4.20 14.59
CA ASN A 306 -13.66 5.46 15.29
C ASN A 306 -12.37 6.31 15.28
N ASP A 307 -11.21 5.67 15.52
CA ASP A 307 -9.92 6.35 15.47
C ASP A 307 -9.59 6.80 14.03
N ALA A 308 -9.87 5.95 13.05
CA ALA A 308 -9.70 6.27 11.64
C ALA A 308 -10.51 7.51 11.25
N LEU A 309 -11.77 7.61 11.69
CA LEU A 309 -12.62 8.77 11.45
C LEU A 309 -12.09 10.04 12.13
N VAL A 310 -11.53 9.94 13.34
CA VAL A 310 -10.92 11.08 14.05
C VAL A 310 -9.79 11.67 13.21
N TYR A 311 -8.89 10.86 12.66
CA TYR A 311 -7.81 11.34 11.81
C TYR A 311 -8.33 11.93 10.50
N LEU A 312 -9.30 11.29 9.87
CA LEU A 312 -9.91 11.79 8.64
C LEU A 312 -10.60 13.15 8.87
N ASN A 313 -11.30 13.33 9.99
CA ASN A 313 -11.91 14.61 10.37
C ASN A 313 -10.88 15.72 10.57
N LYS A 314 -9.71 15.41 11.15
CA LYS A 314 -8.61 16.37 11.27
C LYS A 314 -8.06 16.79 9.89
N LEU A 315 -7.99 15.87 8.91
CA LEU A 315 -7.64 16.22 7.53
C LEU A 315 -8.61 17.25 6.96
N PHE A 316 -9.92 16.99 7.07
CA PHE A 316 -10.96 17.89 6.55
C PHE A 316 -10.93 19.27 7.21
N GLY A 317 -10.80 19.32 8.53
CA GLY A 317 -10.82 20.57 9.27
C GLY A 317 -9.57 21.43 9.10
N ARG A 318 -8.41 20.81 8.92
CA ARG A 318 -7.13 21.51 8.93
C ARG A 318 -6.48 21.72 7.56
N PHE A 319 -6.59 20.74 6.66
CA PHE A 319 -5.75 20.70 5.45
C PHE A 319 -6.52 20.81 4.14
N LEU A 320 -7.87 20.73 4.16
CA LEU A 320 -8.67 20.85 2.95
C LEU A 320 -9.39 22.19 2.87
N SER A 321 -9.44 22.73 1.66
CA SER A 321 -10.30 23.87 1.32
C SER A 321 -11.71 23.39 0.97
N VAL A 322 -12.69 24.30 0.88
CA VAL A 322 -14.09 23.98 0.55
C VAL A 322 -14.19 23.23 -0.79
N ASN A 323 -13.34 23.57 -1.75
CA ASN A 323 -13.24 22.90 -3.07
C ASN A 323 -12.39 21.62 -3.02
N THR A 324 -12.08 21.11 -1.83
CA THR A 324 -11.24 19.92 -1.58
C THR A 324 -9.78 20.01 -2.06
N LEU A 325 -9.28 21.20 -2.39
CA LEU A 325 -7.86 21.42 -2.62
C LEU A 325 -7.08 21.34 -1.32
N TYR A 326 -5.92 20.75 -1.40
CA TYR A 326 -5.02 20.58 -0.25
C TYR A 326 -4.28 21.88 0.07
N ARG A 327 -4.07 22.17 1.36
CA ARG A 327 -3.53 23.43 1.89
C ARG A 327 -2.10 23.29 2.40
N GLU A 328 -1.21 22.68 1.71
CA GLU A 328 0.21 22.66 2.08
C GLU A 328 1.00 23.64 1.21
N SER A 329 1.77 23.15 0.25
CA SER A 329 2.65 23.95 -0.60
C SER A 329 2.07 24.22 -1.98
N GLY A 330 0.75 24.28 -2.10
CA GLY A 330 0.01 24.39 -3.34
C GLY A 330 -0.93 23.20 -3.55
N PRO A 331 -1.64 23.15 -4.67
CA PRO A 331 -2.59 22.09 -4.94
C PRO A 331 -1.86 20.79 -5.33
N VAL A 332 -1.43 20.02 -4.34
CA VAL A 332 -0.94 18.65 -4.59
C VAL A 332 -2.10 17.66 -4.55
N ILE A 333 -2.02 16.62 -5.38
CA ILE A 333 -3.13 15.68 -5.61
C ILE A 333 -3.11 14.46 -4.67
N GLU A 334 -1.94 13.99 -4.25
CA GLU A 334 -1.76 12.72 -3.55
C GLU A 334 -2.43 12.67 -2.18
N THR A 335 -2.37 13.76 -1.40
CA THR A 335 -2.93 13.77 -0.03
C THR A 335 -4.45 13.62 -0.01
N PRO A 336 -5.24 14.38 -0.80
CA PRO A 336 -6.67 14.12 -0.92
C PRO A 336 -6.99 12.72 -1.45
N LEU A 337 -6.18 12.18 -2.38
CA LEU A 337 -6.36 10.82 -2.90
C LEU A 337 -6.10 9.77 -1.82
N SER A 338 -5.08 9.95 -0.98
CA SER A 338 -4.88 9.05 0.17
C SER A 338 -6.02 9.15 1.19
N GLY A 339 -6.69 10.31 1.31
CA GLY A 339 -7.93 10.44 2.07
C GLY A 339 -9.09 9.62 1.50
N ALA A 340 -9.22 9.56 0.17
CA ALA A 340 -10.18 8.68 -0.48
C ALA A 340 -9.82 7.20 -0.28
N GLN A 341 -8.51 6.85 -0.30
CA GLN A 341 -8.06 5.50 0.07
C GLN A 341 -8.40 5.16 1.52
N SER A 342 -8.23 6.08 2.46
CA SER A 342 -8.63 5.84 3.86
C SER A 342 -10.12 5.50 4.00
N ILE A 343 -10.99 6.08 3.17
CA ILE A 343 -12.41 5.69 3.11
C ILE A 343 -12.56 4.25 2.60
N HIS A 344 -11.82 3.85 1.56
CA HIS A 344 -11.81 2.45 1.11
C HIS A 344 -11.38 1.50 2.24
N ASP A 345 -10.29 1.82 2.96
CA ASP A 345 -9.74 1.00 4.04
C ASP A 345 -10.72 0.81 5.20
N MET A 346 -11.63 1.78 5.43
CA MET A 346 -12.71 1.66 6.42
C MET A 346 -13.83 0.72 5.92
N LEU A 347 -14.11 0.69 4.63
CA LEU A 347 -15.25 -0.02 4.03
C LEU A 347 -14.93 -1.42 3.55
N LEU A 348 -13.74 -1.63 2.97
CA LEU A 348 -13.37 -2.88 2.32
C LEU A 348 -11.85 -3.07 2.34
N GLN A 349 -11.40 -4.20 2.86
CA GLN A 349 -9.98 -4.58 2.84
C GLN A 349 -9.82 -5.96 2.25
N SER A 350 -8.70 -6.23 1.55
CA SER A 350 -8.46 -7.52 0.90
C SER A 350 -7.06 -8.10 1.07
N TRP A 351 -6.23 -7.51 1.93
CA TRP A 351 -4.89 -8.03 2.23
C TRP A 351 -4.93 -9.43 2.87
N GLY A 352 -3.84 -10.21 2.69
CA GLY A 352 -3.72 -11.55 3.23
C GLY A 352 -4.69 -12.56 2.60
N GLY A 353 -5.18 -12.28 1.38
CA GLY A 353 -6.09 -13.18 0.67
C GLY A 353 -7.52 -13.26 1.23
N LYS A 354 -7.92 -12.33 2.09
CA LYS A 354 -9.25 -12.31 2.74
C LYS A 354 -10.01 -11.03 2.39
N ILE A 355 -11.22 -11.15 1.89
CA ILE A 355 -12.13 -10.04 1.65
C ILE A 355 -12.82 -9.70 2.97
N ARG A 356 -12.51 -8.53 3.55
CA ARG A 356 -13.10 -8.04 4.80
C ARG A 356 -14.06 -6.92 4.49
N VAL A 357 -15.35 -7.18 4.68
CA VAL A 357 -16.42 -6.21 4.43
C VAL A 357 -16.72 -5.44 5.72
N PHE A 358 -16.71 -4.12 5.63
CA PHE A 358 -16.91 -3.18 6.74
C PHE A 358 -15.96 -3.39 7.93
N PRO A 359 -14.63 -3.60 7.68
CA PRO A 359 -13.69 -3.99 8.73
C PRO A 359 -13.40 -2.90 9.76
N ALA A 360 -13.66 -1.62 9.41
CA ALA A 360 -13.34 -0.46 10.25
C ALA A 360 -14.35 0.69 10.08
N VAL A 361 -15.63 0.36 9.94
CA VAL A 361 -16.68 1.38 9.88
C VAL A 361 -16.88 1.97 11.28
N PRO A 362 -16.83 3.31 11.44
CA PRO A 362 -17.04 3.94 12.73
C PRO A 362 -18.50 3.84 13.20
N ASP A 363 -18.71 3.87 14.50
CA ASP A 363 -20.04 3.77 15.11
C ASP A 363 -21.03 4.85 14.61
N ALA A 364 -20.50 6.03 14.23
CA ALA A 364 -21.32 7.11 13.67
C ALA A 364 -21.87 6.79 12.26
N TRP A 365 -21.30 5.79 11.55
CA TRP A 365 -21.72 5.43 10.21
C TRP A 365 -22.67 4.23 10.25
N GLN A 366 -23.90 4.47 10.70
CA GLN A 366 -24.92 3.44 10.84
C GLN A 366 -25.42 2.91 9.49
N ASP A 367 -25.56 3.79 8.49
CA ASP A 367 -26.07 3.48 7.16
C ASP A 367 -24.96 3.77 6.13
N VAL A 368 -24.41 2.73 5.54
CA VAL A 368 -23.30 2.80 4.58
C VAL A 368 -23.51 1.77 3.48
N ALA A 369 -23.26 2.15 2.25
CA ALA A 369 -23.31 1.21 1.12
C ALA A 369 -22.19 1.50 0.12
N PHE A 370 -21.74 0.44 -0.53
CA PHE A 370 -20.91 0.55 -1.71
C PHE A 370 -21.29 -0.52 -2.75
N ASP A 371 -21.09 -0.20 -4.02
CA ASP A 371 -21.36 -1.09 -5.12
C ASP A 371 -20.17 -1.16 -6.07
N GLY A 372 -19.72 -2.39 -6.34
CA GLY A 372 -18.70 -2.69 -7.32
C GLY A 372 -17.28 -2.29 -6.94
N LEU A 373 -16.96 -2.16 -5.64
CA LEU A 373 -15.56 -2.01 -5.22
C LEU A 373 -14.76 -3.27 -5.54
N ARG A 374 -13.50 -3.09 -5.92
CA ARG A 374 -12.63 -4.19 -6.33
C ARG A 374 -11.68 -4.60 -5.21
N THR A 375 -11.34 -5.90 -5.17
CA THR A 375 -10.41 -6.47 -4.19
C THR A 375 -9.31 -7.27 -4.84
N GLU A 376 -8.27 -7.58 -4.08
CA GLU A 376 -7.30 -8.60 -4.43
C GLU A 376 -8.00 -9.93 -4.76
N GLY A 377 -7.40 -10.73 -5.66
CA GLY A 377 -8.04 -11.91 -6.21
C GLY A 377 -9.04 -11.59 -7.35
N ALA A 378 -9.09 -10.32 -7.78
CA ALA A 378 -9.97 -9.82 -8.83
C ALA A 378 -11.46 -10.10 -8.54
N PHE A 379 -11.92 -9.76 -7.34
CA PHE A 379 -13.36 -9.79 -7.04
C PHE A 379 -13.96 -8.39 -7.13
N LYS A 380 -15.24 -8.31 -7.48
CA LYS A 380 -16.10 -7.14 -7.28
C LYS A 380 -17.02 -7.41 -6.11
N VAL A 381 -17.07 -6.45 -5.19
CA VAL A 381 -17.84 -6.56 -3.96
C VAL A 381 -18.80 -5.39 -3.86
N SER A 382 -20.05 -5.70 -3.53
CA SER A 382 -21.08 -4.73 -3.18
C SER A 382 -21.64 -5.10 -1.81
N ALA A 383 -21.90 -4.13 -0.97
CA ALA A 383 -22.43 -4.38 0.38
C ALA A 383 -23.27 -3.21 0.89
N ASN A 384 -24.20 -3.52 1.75
CA ASN A 384 -25.04 -2.55 2.44
C ASN A 384 -25.05 -2.82 3.94
N ARG A 385 -24.91 -1.75 4.72
CA ARG A 385 -25.01 -1.72 6.17
C ARG A 385 -26.09 -0.73 6.54
N LYS A 386 -27.03 -1.13 7.40
CA LYS A 386 -28.14 -0.32 7.86
C LYS A 386 -28.33 -0.48 9.37
N ALA A 387 -28.60 0.62 10.05
CA ALA A 387 -28.73 0.63 11.50
C ALA A 387 -27.58 -0.14 12.20
N GLY A 388 -26.35 0.03 11.69
CA GLY A 388 -25.16 -0.58 12.25
C GLY A 388 -24.96 -2.08 11.98
N LYS A 389 -25.76 -2.68 11.10
CA LYS A 389 -25.69 -4.13 10.76
C LYS A 389 -25.50 -4.32 9.26
N THR A 390 -24.65 -5.23 8.87
CA THR A 390 -24.54 -5.65 7.47
C THR A 390 -25.77 -6.45 7.05
N GLU A 391 -26.50 -5.95 6.04
CA GLU A 391 -27.73 -6.55 5.56
C GLU A 391 -27.51 -7.52 4.41
N PHE A 392 -26.57 -7.20 3.51
CA PHE A 392 -26.16 -8.10 2.44
C PHE A 392 -24.74 -7.83 1.96
N ILE A 393 -24.15 -8.83 1.34
CA ILE A 393 -22.89 -8.74 0.61
C ILE A 393 -23.07 -9.48 -0.73
N GLN A 394 -22.65 -8.86 -1.80
CA GLN A 394 -22.57 -9.47 -3.12
C GLN A 394 -21.10 -9.56 -3.52
N VAL A 395 -20.66 -10.75 -3.94
CA VAL A 395 -19.29 -10.96 -4.42
C VAL A 395 -19.34 -11.60 -5.81
N LYS A 396 -18.65 -11.00 -6.77
CA LYS A 396 -18.47 -11.54 -8.12
C LYS A 396 -17.01 -11.86 -8.35
N SER A 397 -16.71 -13.11 -8.70
CA SER A 397 -15.36 -13.56 -9.06
C SER A 397 -15.07 -13.22 -10.53
N LEU A 398 -13.96 -12.51 -10.80
CA LEU A 398 -13.53 -12.21 -12.17
C LEU A 398 -12.40 -13.12 -12.66
N ALA A 399 -11.65 -13.75 -11.74
CA ALA A 399 -10.49 -14.56 -12.07
C ALA A 399 -10.63 -16.05 -11.66
N GLY A 400 -11.50 -16.38 -10.69
CA GLY A 400 -11.64 -17.72 -10.13
C GLY A 400 -10.64 -18.00 -9.01
N GLU A 401 -10.12 -16.96 -8.37
CA GLU A 401 -9.24 -17.09 -7.22
C GLU A 401 -10.01 -17.59 -5.98
N PRO A 402 -9.32 -18.18 -4.99
CA PRO A 402 -9.98 -18.59 -3.74
C PRO A 402 -10.68 -17.42 -3.06
N CYS A 403 -11.98 -17.55 -2.79
CA CYS A 403 -12.79 -16.54 -2.15
C CYS A 403 -12.88 -16.80 -0.65
N ILE A 404 -12.17 -16.01 0.16
CA ILE A 404 -12.26 -16.04 1.62
C ILE A 404 -12.93 -14.76 2.08
N LEU A 405 -14.16 -14.86 2.58
CA LEU A 405 -14.96 -13.74 3.05
C LEU A 405 -14.94 -13.64 4.57
N VAL A 406 -14.71 -12.44 5.08
CA VAL A 406 -14.88 -12.08 6.49
C VAL A 406 -16.05 -11.11 6.61
N THR A 407 -17.04 -11.43 7.44
CA THR A 407 -18.28 -10.64 7.59
C THR A 407 -18.82 -10.69 9.01
N ASP A 408 -19.48 -9.62 9.45
CA ASP A 408 -20.19 -9.51 10.73
C ASP A 408 -21.61 -10.06 10.71
N ILE A 409 -22.07 -10.60 9.58
CA ILE A 409 -23.39 -11.26 9.49
C ILE A 409 -23.37 -12.49 10.39
N ALA A 410 -24.22 -12.51 11.43
CA ALA A 410 -24.20 -13.54 12.46
C ALA A 410 -24.55 -14.95 11.94
N ARG A 411 -25.42 -15.06 10.93
CA ARG A 411 -25.82 -16.31 10.30
C ARG A 411 -25.88 -16.13 8.79
N PRO A 412 -24.72 -16.09 8.13
CA PRO A 412 -24.67 -15.83 6.70
C PRO A 412 -25.26 -17.01 5.92
N PHE A 413 -26.07 -16.69 4.92
CA PHE A 413 -26.62 -17.64 3.96
C PHE A 413 -26.07 -17.35 2.58
N PHE A 414 -25.30 -18.28 2.03
CA PHE A 414 -24.60 -18.10 0.76
C PHE A 414 -25.47 -18.61 -0.41
N LYS A 415 -25.88 -17.72 -1.29
CA LYS A 415 -26.73 -18.03 -2.44
C LYS A 415 -26.00 -17.72 -3.75
N GLY A 416 -25.85 -18.73 -4.60
CA GLY A 416 -25.35 -18.62 -5.98
C GLY A 416 -26.37 -19.15 -6.99
N LYS A 417 -26.02 -19.12 -8.30
CA LYS A 417 -26.80 -19.75 -9.35
C LYS A 417 -26.76 -21.28 -9.25
N ARG A 418 -25.68 -21.84 -8.73
CA ARG A 418 -25.53 -23.24 -8.34
C ARG A 418 -25.43 -23.38 -6.84
N HIS A 419 -25.44 -24.59 -6.34
CA HIS A 419 -25.05 -24.88 -4.98
C HIS A 419 -23.55 -24.49 -4.78
N LEU A 420 -23.26 -23.67 -3.77
CA LEU A 420 -21.91 -23.26 -3.43
C LEU A 420 -21.40 -24.12 -2.27
N GLU A 421 -20.19 -24.62 -2.38
CA GLU A 421 -19.50 -25.24 -1.28
C GLU A 421 -18.92 -24.15 -0.37
N VAL A 422 -19.35 -24.14 0.90
CA VAL A 422 -18.92 -23.16 1.89
C VAL A 422 -18.24 -23.88 3.05
N LYS A 423 -17.00 -23.49 3.34
CA LYS A 423 -16.24 -23.99 4.48
C LYS A 423 -16.03 -22.86 5.46
N GLN A 424 -16.49 -22.99 6.69
CA GLN A 424 -16.18 -22.06 7.76
C GLN A 424 -14.74 -22.29 8.24
N LEU A 425 -13.91 -21.24 8.18
CA LEU A 425 -12.50 -21.27 8.61
C LEU A 425 -12.30 -20.67 10.00
N GLY A 426 -13.24 -19.87 10.49
CA GLY A 426 -13.23 -19.19 11.78
C GLY A 426 -14.61 -18.59 12.08
N GLU A 427 -14.76 -17.90 13.21
CA GLU A 427 -16.05 -17.40 13.70
C GLU A 427 -16.82 -16.59 12.65
N HIS A 428 -16.11 -15.72 11.92
CA HIS A 428 -16.65 -14.81 10.91
C HIS A 428 -16.00 -15.00 9.54
N THR A 429 -15.30 -16.11 9.31
CA THR A 429 -14.47 -16.33 8.13
C THR A 429 -14.93 -17.55 7.35
N TYR A 430 -15.23 -17.36 6.07
CA TYR A 430 -15.83 -18.39 5.20
C TYR A 430 -15.06 -18.48 3.88
N GLN A 431 -14.64 -19.68 3.53
CA GLN A 431 -14.12 -19.97 2.19
C GLN A 431 -15.28 -20.47 1.32
N VAL A 432 -15.45 -19.89 0.14
CA VAL A 432 -16.51 -20.20 -0.79
C VAL A 432 -15.91 -20.62 -2.13
N ASP A 433 -16.39 -21.75 -2.66
CA ASP A 433 -16.06 -22.22 -4.01
C ASP A 433 -16.78 -21.35 -5.05
N LEU A 434 -16.15 -20.25 -5.44
CA LEU A 434 -16.68 -19.29 -6.41
C LEU A 434 -15.82 -19.27 -7.67
N GLN A 435 -16.33 -19.82 -8.77
CA GLN A 435 -15.59 -19.92 -10.03
C GLN A 435 -15.57 -18.59 -10.78
N LYS A 436 -14.67 -18.49 -11.77
CA LYS A 436 -14.58 -17.31 -12.63
C LYS A 436 -15.91 -16.99 -13.30
N GLY A 437 -16.37 -15.76 -13.18
CA GLY A 437 -17.62 -15.26 -13.72
C GLY A 437 -18.83 -15.49 -12.81
N GLU A 438 -18.69 -16.29 -11.74
CA GLU A 438 -19.77 -16.52 -10.79
C GLU A 438 -19.94 -15.37 -9.80
N GLU A 439 -21.12 -15.35 -9.22
CA GLU A 439 -21.57 -14.33 -8.28
C GLU A 439 -22.33 -14.99 -7.14
N MET A 440 -22.11 -14.52 -5.93
CA MET A 440 -22.84 -14.93 -4.74
C MET A 440 -23.46 -13.75 -4.01
N LEU A 441 -24.55 -14.03 -3.31
CA LEU A 441 -25.17 -13.16 -2.30
C LEU A 441 -25.02 -13.82 -0.92
N VAL A 442 -24.77 -12.99 0.08
CA VAL A 442 -24.70 -13.40 1.48
C VAL A 442 -25.65 -12.54 2.30
#